data_6379860241fc6700774f36f70d36a4e1
#
_entry.id   6379860241fc6700774f36f70d36a4e1
#
_cell.length_a   1.000
_cell.length_b   1.000
_cell.length_c   1.000
_cell.angle_alpha   90.00
_cell.angle_beta   90.00
_cell.angle_gamma   90.00
#
_symmetry.space_group_name_H-M   'P 1'
#
loop_
_entity.id
_entity.type
_entity.pdbx_description
1 polymer ?
#
loop_
_entity_poly.entity_id
_entity_poly.type
_entity_poly.pdbx_seq_one_letter_code
_entity_poly.pdbx_strand_id
1 'polypeptide(L)'
;MSFATDHATRWVGLLNSDTAAAVDMYADDLVYDDHADSDHVVDTAITKAELEPRLAPFANNDSGNGVGIHNFTATEAFELAGIHGNPAVVILWDWTGEGMATYHGVPVDGRTLNTRGITWHQLDSDGKIARETTYWNDTPVLQELRIPILTPEYWVEGFNPSTLVGT
;
A
#
# COMPACT_ATOMS: atom_id res chain seq x y z
N MET A 1 16.11 8.58 17.04
CA MET A 1 14.86 7.91 16.65
C MET A 1 15.07 6.42 16.81
N SER A 2 14.01 5.60 16.89
CA SER A 2 14.18 4.14 16.91
C SER A 2 14.51 3.62 15.52
N PHE A 3 15.10 2.41 15.42
CA PHE A 3 15.37 1.76 14.14
C PHE A 3 14.10 1.69 13.26
N ALA A 4 12.95 1.29 13.84
CA ALA A 4 11.69 1.21 13.10
C ALA A 4 11.25 2.57 12.55
N THR A 5 11.38 3.64 13.34
CA THR A 5 11.03 5.00 12.89
C THR A 5 11.93 5.47 11.75
N ASP A 6 13.24 5.23 11.86
CA ASP A 6 14.21 5.61 10.82
C ASP A 6 13.97 4.82 9.53
N HIS A 7 13.69 3.52 9.64
CA HIS A 7 13.34 2.65 8.53
C HIS A 7 12.06 3.12 7.82
N ALA A 8 10.97 3.37 8.57
CA ALA A 8 9.70 3.83 8.04
C ALA A 8 9.83 5.20 7.35
N THR A 9 10.50 6.16 7.99
CA THR A 9 10.72 7.49 7.43
C THR A 9 11.50 7.43 6.12
N ARG A 10 12.54 6.59 6.08
CA ARG A 10 13.32 6.38 4.86
C ARG A 10 12.48 5.75 3.76
N TRP A 11 11.73 4.70 4.06
CA TRP A 11 10.91 3.98 3.07
C TRP A 11 9.84 4.89 2.45
N VAL A 12 9.00 5.55 3.25
CA VAL A 12 7.97 6.47 2.71
C VAL A 12 8.60 7.67 1.99
N GLY A 13 9.72 8.19 2.48
CA GLY A 13 10.42 9.29 1.82
C GLY A 13 10.91 8.92 0.42
N LEU A 14 11.39 7.69 0.25
CA LEU A 14 11.82 7.17 -1.05
C LEU A 14 10.64 6.85 -1.97
N LEU A 15 9.53 6.32 -1.44
CA LEU A 15 8.30 6.14 -2.23
C LEU A 15 7.82 7.47 -2.82
N ASN A 16 7.90 8.55 -2.06
CA ASN A 16 7.45 9.87 -2.50
C ASN A 16 8.41 10.58 -3.47
N SER A 17 9.65 10.09 -3.66
CA SER A 17 10.67 10.88 -4.36
C SER A 17 11.59 10.10 -5.29
N ASP A 18 11.93 8.86 -4.93
CA ASP A 18 12.92 8.04 -5.66
C ASP A 18 12.63 6.55 -5.45
N THR A 19 11.73 6.03 -6.26
CA THR A 19 11.34 4.61 -6.15
C THR A 19 12.44 3.65 -6.58
N ALA A 20 13.40 4.07 -7.41
CA ALA A 20 14.55 3.25 -7.70
C ALA A 20 15.40 3.04 -6.43
N ALA A 21 15.65 4.12 -5.65
CA ALA A 21 16.31 4.01 -4.35
C ALA A 21 15.44 3.27 -3.31
N ALA A 22 14.10 3.32 -3.42
CA ALA A 22 13.22 2.52 -2.59
C ALA A 22 13.43 1.01 -2.87
N VAL A 23 13.50 0.62 -4.14
CA VAL A 23 13.77 -0.77 -4.57
C VAL A 23 15.11 -1.28 -4.02
N ASP A 24 16.10 -0.40 -3.83
CA ASP A 24 17.39 -0.77 -3.22
C ASP A 24 17.28 -1.15 -1.73
N MET A 25 16.17 -0.85 -1.08
CA MET A 25 15.91 -1.34 0.29
C MET A 25 15.54 -2.81 0.35
N TYR A 26 15.17 -3.42 -0.76
CA TYR A 26 14.71 -4.82 -0.82
C TYR A 26 15.86 -5.79 -1.14
N ALA A 27 15.67 -7.04 -0.78
CA ALA A 27 16.52 -8.16 -1.22
C ALA A 27 16.32 -8.40 -2.73
N ASP A 28 17.29 -9.06 -3.37
CA ASP A 28 17.20 -9.33 -4.82
C ASP A 28 16.02 -10.23 -5.17
N ASP A 29 15.79 -11.25 -4.32
CA ASP A 29 14.59 -12.09 -4.34
C ASP A 29 13.78 -11.76 -3.07
N LEU A 30 12.54 -11.37 -3.23
CA LEU A 30 11.66 -11.01 -2.12
C LEU A 30 10.28 -11.66 -2.26
N VAL A 31 9.56 -11.76 -1.16
CA VAL A 31 8.14 -12.11 -1.16
C VAL A 31 7.34 -10.81 -1.09
N TYR A 32 6.49 -10.60 -2.08
CA TYR A 32 5.62 -9.44 -2.15
C TYR A 32 4.16 -9.85 -1.98
N ASP A 33 3.46 -9.10 -1.14
CA ASP A 33 2.13 -9.44 -0.70
C ASP A 33 1.34 -8.14 -0.55
N ASP A 34 0.77 -7.66 -1.66
CA ASP A 34 -0.04 -6.45 -1.71
C ASP A 34 -1.50 -6.79 -1.90
N HIS A 35 -2.28 -6.57 -0.84
CA HIS A 35 -3.71 -6.86 -0.80
C HIS A 35 -4.58 -5.77 -1.46
N ALA A 36 -3.98 -4.68 -1.92
CA ALA A 36 -4.68 -3.62 -2.67
C ALA A 36 -4.53 -3.77 -4.17
N ASP A 37 -3.52 -4.50 -4.64
CA ASP A 37 -3.30 -4.68 -6.07
C ASP A 37 -4.49 -5.45 -6.67
N SER A 38 -5.00 -4.94 -7.79
CA SER A 38 -6.06 -5.57 -8.57
C SER A 38 -5.74 -7.01 -9.00
N ASP A 39 -4.45 -7.33 -9.06
CA ASP A 39 -3.95 -8.66 -9.42
C ASP A 39 -3.90 -9.62 -8.21
N HIS A 40 -4.27 -9.14 -7.02
CA HIS A 40 -4.25 -9.92 -5.78
C HIS A 40 -2.93 -10.68 -5.57
N VAL A 41 -1.81 -9.95 -5.66
CA VAL A 41 -0.48 -10.52 -5.47
C VAL A 41 -0.34 -10.93 -4.01
N VAL A 42 -0.43 -12.21 -3.74
CA VAL A 42 -0.34 -12.77 -2.38
C VAL A 42 0.76 -13.83 -2.36
N ASP A 43 1.65 -13.74 -1.38
CA ASP A 43 2.76 -14.68 -1.17
C ASP A 43 3.60 -14.96 -2.44
N THR A 44 3.74 -13.96 -3.30
CA THR A 44 4.42 -14.13 -4.58
C THR A 44 5.90 -13.77 -4.44
N ALA A 45 6.77 -14.69 -4.81
CA ALA A 45 8.19 -14.40 -4.96
C ALA A 45 8.40 -13.57 -6.23
N ILE A 46 9.00 -12.40 -6.08
CA ILE A 46 9.33 -11.49 -7.18
C ILE A 46 10.77 -11.00 -7.06
N THR A 47 11.28 -10.49 -8.15
CA THR A 47 12.58 -9.82 -8.22
C THR A 47 12.43 -8.29 -8.06
N LYS A 48 13.53 -7.59 -7.77
CA LYS A 48 13.56 -6.12 -7.79
C LYS A 48 13.09 -5.54 -9.12
N ALA A 49 13.43 -6.18 -10.25
CA ALA A 49 13.02 -5.73 -11.58
C ALA A 49 11.50 -5.83 -11.79
N GLU A 50 10.82 -6.74 -11.11
CA GLU A 50 9.36 -6.85 -11.11
C GLU A 50 8.71 -5.93 -10.10
N LEU A 51 9.40 -5.55 -9.01
CA LEU A 51 8.93 -4.59 -8.02
C LEU A 51 9.00 -3.14 -8.54
N GLU A 52 10.07 -2.79 -9.24
CA GLU A 52 10.31 -1.40 -9.69
C GLU A 52 9.12 -0.77 -10.44
N PRO A 53 8.50 -1.41 -11.46
CA PRO A 53 7.36 -0.85 -12.16
C PRO A 53 6.11 -0.71 -11.27
N ARG A 54 6.00 -1.47 -10.19
CA ARG A 54 4.88 -1.37 -9.23
C ARG A 54 5.01 -0.13 -8.35
N LEU A 55 6.22 0.20 -7.94
CA LEU A 55 6.49 1.37 -7.10
C LEU A 55 6.61 2.67 -7.92
N ALA A 56 7.03 2.59 -9.18
CA ALA A 56 7.31 3.75 -10.02
C ALA A 56 6.21 4.83 -10.04
N PRO A 57 4.90 4.51 -10.04
CA PRO A 57 3.85 5.52 -9.99
C PRO A 57 3.90 6.43 -8.76
N PHE A 58 4.40 5.94 -7.62
CA PHE A 58 4.37 6.66 -6.36
C PHE A 58 5.31 7.87 -6.34
N ALA A 59 6.45 7.83 -7.06
CA ALA A 59 7.37 8.96 -7.19
C ALA A 59 7.02 9.89 -8.36
N ASN A 60 5.82 9.76 -8.96
CA ASN A 60 5.39 10.65 -10.01
C ASN A 60 5.34 12.11 -9.52
N ASN A 61 5.95 13.02 -10.28
CA ASN A 61 5.97 14.45 -9.99
C ASN A 61 5.32 15.30 -11.09
N ASP A 62 4.71 14.66 -12.09
CA ASP A 62 3.97 15.32 -13.16
C ASP A 62 2.46 15.21 -12.89
N SER A 63 1.86 16.30 -12.45
CA SER A 63 0.42 16.36 -12.16
C SER A 63 -0.46 16.32 -13.42
N GLY A 64 0.13 16.45 -14.63
CA GLY A 64 -0.60 16.50 -15.90
C GLY A 64 -0.70 15.17 -16.63
N ASN A 65 0.04 14.15 -16.22
CA ASN A 65 0.10 12.86 -16.93
C ASN A 65 -1.00 11.87 -16.56
N GLY A 66 -1.85 12.21 -15.57
CA GLY A 66 -2.97 11.39 -15.12
C GLY A 66 -2.61 10.27 -14.15
N VAL A 67 -1.33 10.05 -13.86
CA VAL A 67 -0.87 9.10 -12.82
C VAL A 67 -1.22 9.61 -11.43
N GLY A 68 -1.11 10.93 -11.25
CA GLY A 68 -1.34 11.60 -9.97
C GLY A 68 -0.08 11.81 -9.15
N ILE A 69 -0.19 12.70 -8.19
CA ILE A 69 0.84 12.94 -7.18
C ILE A 69 0.47 12.16 -5.94
N HIS A 70 1.36 11.28 -5.53
CA HIS A 70 1.18 10.42 -4.36
C HIS A 70 2.01 10.95 -3.20
N ASN A 71 1.45 10.92 -2.01
CA ASN A 71 2.16 11.32 -0.81
C ASN A 71 1.86 10.34 0.34
N PHE A 72 2.90 9.64 0.77
CA PHE A 72 2.85 8.75 1.93
C PHE A 72 3.45 9.45 3.15
N THR A 73 2.84 9.27 4.30
CA THR A 73 3.35 9.75 5.58
C THR A 73 3.32 8.61 6.59
N ALA A 74 4.48 8.20 7.11
CA ALA A 74 4.53 7.25 8.21
C ALA A 74 3.99 7.93 9.47
N THR A 75 2.94 7.37 10.06
CA THR A 75 2.31 7.89 11.28
C THR A 75 2.88 7.22 12.52
N GLU A 76 3.11 5.91 12.45
CA GLU A 76 3.71 5.11 13.52
C GLU A 76 4.56 4.00 12.93
N ALA A 77 5.58 3.57 13.68
CA ALA A 77 6.39 2.41 13.30
C ALA A 77 6.83 1.62 14.53
N PHE A 78 6.78 0.31 14.43
CA PHE A 78 7.08 -0.62 15.50
C PHE A 78 8.09 -1.66 15.05
N GLU A 79 9.08 -1.93 15.85
CA GLU A 79 9.98 -3.05 15.68
C GLU A 79 9.40 -4.29 16.35
N LEU A 80 9.40 -5.40 15.62
CA LEU A 80 8.96 -6.70 16.11
C LEU A 80 10.10 -7.71 15.99
N ALA A 81 10.06 -8.75 16.82
CA ALA A 81 10.87 -9.93 16.60
C ALA A 81 10.39 -10.62 15.30
N GLY A 82 11.21 -10.58 14.28
CA GLY A 82 10.91 -11.20 13.01
C GLY A 82 11.13 -12.71 13.00
N ILE A 83 10.86 -13.32 11.87
CA ILE A 83 11.08 -14.75 11.65
C ILE A 83 12.59 -15.01 11.58
N HIS A 84 13.04 -16.11 12.16
CA HIS A 84 14.45 -16.53 12.22
C HIS A 84 15.40 -15.56 12.96
N GLY A 85 14.86 -14.70 13.84
CA GLY A 85 15.66 -13.78 14.67
C GLY A 85 16.09 -12.50 13.96
N ASN A 86 15.71 -12.30 12.71
CA ASN A 86 15.90 -11.04 12.02
C ASN A 86 14.82 -10.03 12.47
N PRO A 87 15.09 -8.71 12.45
CA PRO A 87 14.08 -7.72 12.81
C PRO A 87 12.96 -7.66 11.78
N ALA A 88 11.78 -7.28 12.26
CA ALA A 88 10.66 -6.91 11.41
C ALA A 88 10.16 -5.51 11.81
N VAL A 89 9.61 -4.77 10.86
CA VAL A 89 9.06 -3.44 11.08
C VAL A 89 7.62 -3.40 10.59
N VAL A 90 6.72 -2.97 11.46
CA VAL A 90 5.34 -2.64 11.09
C VAL A 90 5.24 -1.13 10.98
N ILE A 91 4.69 -0.66 9.88
CA ILE A 91 4.56 0.76 9.53
C ILE A 91 3.08 1.06 9.34
N LEU A 92 2.54 2.00 10.12
CA LEU A 92 1.25 2.61 9.84
C LEU A 92 1.50 3.88 9.03
N TRP A 93 0.72 4.08 7.99
CA TRP A 93 0.89 5.22 7.11
C TRP A 93 -0.44 5.77 6.62
N ASP A 94 -0.45 7.07 6.35
CA ASP A 94 -1.51 7.74 5.60
C ASP A 94 -1.03 7.99 4.17
N TRP A 95 -1.94 7.94 3.22
CA TRP A 95 -1.70 8.22 1.80
C TRP A 95 -2.70 9.24 1.27
N THR A 96 -2.21 10.12 0.41
CA THR A 96 -2.99 11.07 -0.36
C THR A 96 -2.63 10.94 -1.84
N GLY A 97 -3.63 10.91 -2.71
CA GLY A 97 -3.49 10.94 -4.16
C GLY A 97 -4.22 12.13 -4.77
N GLU A 98 -3.52 12.96 -5.54
CA GLU A 98 -4.05 14.16 -6.20
C GLU A 98 -3.78 14.13 -7.70
N GLY A 99 -4.67 14.72 -8.50
CA GLY A 99 -4.48 14.82 -9.95
C GLY A 99 -4.51 13.50 -10.71
N MET A 100 -5.03 12.44 -10.10
CA MET A 100 -5.22 11.14 -10.75
C MET A 100 -6.35 11.22 -11.76
N ALA A 101 -6.17 10.64 -12.94
CA ALA A 101 -7.24 10.52 -13.92
C ALA A 101 -8.26 9.46 -13.50
N THR A 102 -7.76 8.30 -13.05
CA THR A 102 -8.59 7.18 -12.60
C THR A 102 -7.98 6.51 -11.36
N TYR A 103 -8.82 5.84 -10.59
CA TYR A 103 -8.44 4.89 -9.55
C TYR A 103 -9.12 3.56 -9.85
N HIS A 104 -8.33 2.50 -10.11
CA HIS A 104 -8.83 1.21 -10.59
C HIS A 104 -9.84 1.33 -11.75
N GLY A 105 -9.56 2.24 -12.71
CA GLY A 105 -10.41 2.48 -13.87
C GLY A 105 -11.64 3.36 -13.61
N VAL A 106 -11.88 3.79 -12.37
CA VAL A 106 -12.96 4.73 -12.03
C VAL A 106 -12.46 6.17 -12.13
N PRO A 107 -13.15 7.07 -12.86
CA PRO A 107 -12.75 8.48 -12.96
C PRO A 107 -12.69 9.16 -11.59
N VAL A 108 -11.58 9.85 -11.30
CA VAL A 108 -11.41 10.59 -10.04
C VAL A 108 -12.02 11.98 -10.09
N ASP A 109 -12.14 12.57 -11.29
CA ASP A 109 -12.79 13.86 -11.55
C ASP A 109 -12.25 15.01 -10.68
N GLY A 110 -10.94 15.05 -10.52
CA GLY A 110 -10.24 16.11 -9.77
C GLY A 110 -10.40 16.02 -8.25
N ARG A 111 -10.94 14.94 -7.70
CA ARG A 111 -10.99 14.73 -6.26
C ARG A 111 -9.61 14.39 -5.71
N THR A 112 -9.38 14.74 -4.46
CA THR A 112 -8.25 14.25 -3.67
C THR A 112 -8.68 12.97 -2.98
N LEU A 113 -7.94 11.90 -3.19
CA LEU A 113 -8.18 10.62 -2.54
C LEU A 113 -7.30 10.50 -1.30
N ASN A 114 -7.86 9.98 -0.22
CA ASN A 114 -7.13 9.77 1.03
C ASN A 114 -7.45 8.39 1.58
N THR A 115 -6.43 7.72 2.07
CA THR A 115 -6.59 6.50 2.83
C THR A 115 -5.43 6.29 3.77
N ARG A 116 -5.46 5.18 4.48
CA ARG A 116 -4.39 4.69 5.35
C ARG A 116 -4.20 3.20 5.14
N GLY A 117 -3.03 2.76 5.51
CA GLY A 117 -2.71 1.36 5.45
C GLY A 117 -1.69 0.96 6.50
N ILE A 118 -1.34 -0.30 6.42
CA ILE A 118 -0.32 -0.92 7.25
C ILE A 118 0.58 -1.76 6.36
N THR A 119 1.88 -1.59 6.52
CA THR A 119 2.89 -2.40 5.85
C THR A 119 3.73 -3.11 6.89
N TRP A 120 3.99 -4.38 6.67
CA TRP A 120 4.89 -5.20 7.45
C TRP A 120 6.09 -5.61 6.61
N HIS A 121 7.28 -5.21 7.06
CA HIS A 121 8.55 -5.61 6.47
C HIS A 121 9.22 -6.67 7.34
N GLN A 122 9.61 -7.78 6.74
CA GLN A 122 10.56 -8.71 7.31
C GLN A 122 11.93 -8.46 6.68
N LEU A 123 12.94 -8.27 7.51
CA LEU A 123 14.30 -7.99 7.03
C LEU A 123 15.11 -9.28 7.01
N ASP A 124 16.08 -9.33 6.11
CA ASP A 124 17.11 -10.35 6.12
C ASP A 124 18.30 -9.99 7.03
N SER A 125 19.35 -10.81 7.02
CA SER A 125 20.56 -10.58 7.82
C SER A 125 21.35 -9.34 7.39
N ASP A 126 21.15 -8.86 6.17
CA ASP A 126 21.82 -7.68 5.61
C ASP A 126 20.98 -6.41 5.82
N GLY A 127 19.82 -6.53 6.46
CA GLY A 127 18.89 -5.43 6.74
C GLY A 127 18.05 -5.04 5.51
N LYS A 128 17.98 -5.90 4.50
CA LYS A 128 17.12 -5.71 3.31
C LYS A 128 15.73 -6.25 3.56
N ILE A 129 14.73 -5.67 2.92
CA ILE A 129 13.36 -6.15 2.97
C ILE A 129 13.26 -7.43 2.16
N ALA A 130 13.18 -8.57 2.85
CA ALA A 130 13.01 -9.89 2.23
C ALA A 130 11.54 -10.25 2.03
N ARG A 131 10.65 -9.62 2.77
CA ARG A 131 9.20 -9.74 2.59
C ARG A 131 8.53 -8.41 2.91
N GLU A 132 7.59 -8.04 2.05
CA GLU A 132 6.62 -6.99 2.32
C GLU A 132 5.21 -7.57 2.28
N THR A 133 4.39 -7.18 3.27
CA THR A 133 2.96 -7.43 3.28
C THR A 133 2.26 -6.11 3.54
N THR A 134 1.44 -5.65 2.60
CA THR A 134 0.76 -4.36 2.65
C THR A 134 -0.76 -4.52 2.58
N TYR A 135 -1.46 -3.83 3.48
CA TYR A 135 -2.91 -3.74 3.52
C TYR A 135 -3.34 -2.28 3.41
N TRP A 136 -4.16 -2.01 2.41
CA TRP A 136 -4.82 -0.72 2.21
C TRP A 136 -6.22 -0.75 2.81
N ASN A 137 -6.69 0.40 3.27
CA ASN A 137 -8.09 0.57 3.57
C ASN A 137 -8.79 1.31 2.41
N ASP A 138 -9.34 0.60 1.45
CA ASP A 138 -9.98 1.20 0.28
C ASP A 138 -11.29 1.93 0.59
N THR A 139 -11.90 1.66 1.73
CA THR A 139 -13.22 2.19 2.09
C THR A 139 -13.33 3.72 1.92
N PRO A 140 -12.40 4.56 2.44
CA PRO A 140 -12.50 6.02 2.26
C PRO A 140 -12.41 6.44 0.79
N VAL A 141 -11.57 5.78 0.00
CA VAL A 141 -11.41 6.05 -1.44
C VAL A 141 -12.68 5.71 -2.20
N LEU A 142 -13.25 4.54 -1.94
CA LEU A 142 -14.49 4.10 -2.57
C LEU A 142 -15.66 5.05 -2.23
N GLN A 143 -15.73 5.51 -0.97
CA GLN A 143 -16.73 6.49 -0.55
C GLN A 143 -16.57 7.83 -1.27
N GLU A 144 -15.34 8.34 -1.39
CA GLU A 144 -15.06 9.60 -2.11
C GLU A 144 -15.45 9.47 -3.59
N LEU A 145 -15.17 8.33 -4.21
CA LEU A 145 -15.55 8.02 -5.59
C LEU A 145 -17.03 7.69 -5.76
N ARG A 146 -17.81 7.66 -4.66
CA ARG A 146 -19.23 7.29 -4.64
C ARG A 146 -19.52 5.90 -5.19
N ILE A 147 -18.56 5.00 -5.03
CA ILE A 147 -18.74 3.59 -5.36
C ILE A 147 -19.56 2.95 -4.23
N PRO A 148 -20.65 2.23 -4.54
CA PRO A 148 -21.46 1.58 -3.53
C PRO A 148 -20.63 0.55 -2.74
N ILE A 149 -20.54 0.75 -1.43
CA ILE A 149 -19.95 -0.23 -0.52
C ILE A 149 -21.09 -1.02 0.09
N LEU A 150 -21.16 -2.29 -0.23
CA LEU A 150 -22.12 -3.19 0.38
C LEU A 150 -21.54 -3.64 1.73
N THR A 151 -22.11 -3.13 2.82
CA THR A 151 -21.80 -3.60 4.16
C THR A 151 -22.89 -4.58 4.58
N PRO A 152 -22.64 -5.89 4.50
CA PRO A 152 -23.64 -6.86 4.94
C PRO A 152 -23.85 -6.74 6.45
N GLU A 153 -25.06 -6.42 6.87
CA GLU A 153 -25.43 -6.32 8.28
C GLU A 153 -25.86 -7.69 8.82
N TYR A 154 -24.95 -8.67 8.87
CA TYR A 154 -25.26 -10.06 9.27
C TYR A 154 -25.82 -10.16 10.69
N TRP A 155 -25.61 -9.13 11.51
CA TRP A 155 -26.11 -9.04 12.89
C TRP A 155 -27.55 -8.51 12.99
N VAL A 156 -28.13 -8.05 11.87
CA VAL A 156 -29.52 -7.60 11.84
C VAL A 156 -30.45 -8.81 11.68
N GLU A 157 -31.39 -8.95 12.59
CA GLU A 157 -32.39 -10.03 12.51
C GLU A 157 -33.17 -9.94 11.20
N GLY A 158 -33.25 -11.07 10.47
CA GLY A 158 -33.90 -11.13 9.16
C GLY A 158 -33.02 -10.71 7.97
N PHE A 159 -31.75 -10.42 8.19
CA PHE A 159 -30.80 -10.16 7.11
C PHE A 159 -30.76 -11.33 6.11
N ASN A 160 -30.97 -11.02 4.84
CA ASN A 160 -30.91 -12.01 3.76
C ASN A 160 -29.75 -11.67 2.81
N PRO A 161 -28.65 -12.43 2.82
CA PRO A 161 -27.50 -12.14 1.97
C PRO A 161 -27.80 -12.18 0.47
N SER A 162 -28.86 -12.90 0.04
CA SER A 162 -29.22 -12.94 -1.37
C SER A 162 -29.74 -11.61 -1.91
N THR A 163 -30.11 -10.66 -1.05
CA THR A 163 -30.52 -9.30 -1.48
C THR A 163 -29.34 -8.43 -1.87
N LEU A 164 -28.11 -8.82 -1.53
CA LEU A 164 -26.87 -8.09 -1.89
C LEU A 164 -26.35 -8.46 -3.27
N VAL A 165 -26.80 -9.59 -3.81
CA VAL A 165 -26.39 -10.03 -5.15
C VAL A 165 -27.41 -9.44 -6.11
N GLY A 166 -27.00 -8.38 -6.83
CA GLY A 166 -27.82 -7.79 -7.90
C GLY A 166 -28.17 -8.86 -8.92
N THR A 167 -29.43 -8.89 -9.31
CA THR A 167 -29.94 -9.70 -10.42
C THR A 167 -29.45 -9.17 -11.75
#